data_b6ad1bcaba10e21e01c37a89a17646fb
#
_entry.id   b6ad1bcaba10e21e01c37a89a17646fb
#
_cell.length_a   1.000
_cell.length_b   1.000
_cell.length_c   1.000
_cell.angle_alpha   90.00
_cell.angle_beta   90.00
_cell.angle_gamma   90.00
#
_symmetry.space_group_name_H-M   'P 1'
#
loop_
_entity.id
_entity.type
_entity.pdbx_description
1 polymer ?
#
loop_
_entity_poly.entity_id
_entity_poly.type
_entity_poly.pdbx_seq_one_letter_code
_entity_poly.pdbx_strand_id
1 'polypeptide(L)'
;LLNKGLIAIAASLGAMLFYIWIRFEWQFSLGAIIALFHDVILTIGIFSLFSIEINLSIVAALLTIVGYSMNDTVVIFDRVRENLKKHLSIKIFELTNLSINETLSRTIITSVTTMLALLSIFIFGGEILKGFSLAMILGVVFGTYSSIYIANPTLVYLKVSYKTVVKEEK
;
A
#
# COMPACT_ATOMS: atom_id res chain seq x y z
N LEU A 1 -9.09 22.16 12.87
CA LEU A 1 -9.17 20.71 12.70
C LEU A 1 -8.48 20.29 11.41
N LEU A 2 -8.80 20.89 10.26
CA LEU A 2 -8.25 20.55 8.94
C LEU A 2 -6.72 20.65 8.90
N ASN A 3 -6.13 21.73 9.38
CA ASN A 3 -4.67 21.92 9.39
C ASN A 3 -3.94 20.86 10.24
N LYS A 4 -4.48 20.50 11.39
CA LYS A 4 -3.91 19.45 12.24
C LYS A 4 -4.03 18.07 11.58
N GLY A 5 -5.15 17.81 10.89
CA GLY A 5 -5.34 16.58 10.12
C GLY A 5 -4.37 16.46 8.94
N LEU A 6 -4.18 17.54 8.17
CA LEU A 6 -3.21 17.58 7.07
C LEU A 6 -1.76 17.39 7.56
N ILE A 7 -1.40 18.01 8.67
CA ILE A 7 -0.07 17.82 9.28
C ILE A 7 0.11 16.37 9.72
N ALA A 8 -0.90 15.75 10.32
CA ALA A 8 -0.83 14.35 10.74
C ALA A 8 -0.67 13.40 9.54
N ILE A 9 -1.42 13.62 8.45
CA ILE A 9 -1.28 12.85 7.20
C ILE A 9 0.13 13.04 6.62
N ALA A 10 0.59 14.29 6.50
CA ALA A 10 1.92 14.58 5.97
C ALA A 10 3.05 13.97 6.82
N ALA A 11 2.94 14.04 8.14
CA ALA A 11 3.90 13.45 9.06
C ALA A 11 3.92 11.91 8.97
N SER A 12 2.74 11.27 8.86
CA SER A 12 2.62 9.83 8.69
C SER A 12 3.21 9.36 7.36
N LEU A 13 2.88 10.05 6.27
CA LEU A 13 3.48 9.78 4.96
C LEU A 13 5.00 9.97 5.01
N GLY A 14 5.49 11.05 5.60
CA GLY A 14 6.93 11.31 5.74
C GLY A 14 7.66 10.22 6.55
N ALA A 15 7.10 9.79 7.67
CA ALA A 15 7.64 8.70 8.47
C ALA A 15 7.66 7.37 7.71
N MET A 16 6.60 7.07 6.95
CA MET A 16 6.51 5.88 6.10
C MET A 16 7.55 5.92 4.97
N LEU A 17 7.70 7.06 4.30
CA LEU A 17 8.70 7.25 3.25
C LEU A 17 10.13 7.07 3.79
N PHE A 18 10.40 7.61 4.96
CA PHE A 18 11.68 7.46 5.66
C PHE A 18 11.96 5.99 6.00
N TYR A 19 10.96 5.28 6.54
CA TYR A 19 11.08 3.84 6.81
C TYR A 19 11.39 3.04 5.56
N ILE A 20 10.67 3.28 4.45
CA ILE A 20 10.86 2.56 3.19
C ILE A 20 12.25 2.88 2.60
N TRP A 21 12.67 4.13 2.69
CA TRP A 21 13.98 4.55 2.18
C TRP A 21 15.15 3.91 2.94
N ILE A 22 15.00 3.68 4.22
CA ILE A 22 16.01 2.94 5.02
C ILE A 22 15.94 1.44 4.73
N ARG A 23 14.73 0.90 4.53
CA ARG A 23 14.49 -0.55 4.43
C ARG A 23 14.77 -1.09 3.02
N PHE A 24 14.55 -0.27 1.99
CA PHE A 24 14.61 -0.66 0.58
C PHE A 24 15.43 0.33 -0.25
N GLU A 25 15.87 -0.13 -1.41
CA GLU A 25 16.50 0.69 -2.42
C GLU A 25 15.51 1.74 -3.00
N TRP A 26 16.00 2.86 -3.50
CA TRP A 26 15.18 3.99 -3.94
C TRP A 26 14.12 3.63 -5.01
N GLN A 27 14.38 2.62 -5.86
CA GLN A 27 13.42 2.17 -6.87
C GLN A 27 12.18 1.54 -6.24
N PHE A 28 12.36 0.73 -5.18
CA PHE A 28 11.27 0.15 -4.40
C PHE A 28 10.51 1.25 -3.65
N SER A 29 11.24 2.20 -3.07
CA SER A 29 10.64 3.34 -2.38
C SER A 29 9.74 4.15 -3.32
N LEU A 30 10.19 4.42 -4.56
CA LEU A 30 9.40 5.14 -5.55
C LEU A 30 8.10 4.38 -5.91
N GLY A 31 8.19 3.07 -6.13
CA GLY A 31 7.01 2.24 -6.40
C GLY A 31 5.98 2.27 -5.27
N ALA A 32 6.45 2.18 -4.02
CA ALA A 32 5.60 2.26 -2.84
C ALA A 32 4.93 3.63 -2.69
N ILE A 33 5.68 4.72 -2.92
CA ILE A 33 5.16 6.09 -2.86
C ILE A 33 4.02 6.29 -3.88
N ILE A 34 4.23 5.87 -5.12
CA ILE A 34 3.24 6.01 -6.19
C ILE A 34 1.96 5.23 -5.83
N ALA A 35 2.09 4.01 -5.31
CA ALA A 35 0.96 3.21 -4.87
C ALA A 35 0.20 3.88 -3.71
N LEU A 36 0.89 4.40 -2.70
CA LEU A 36 0.26 5.12 -1.58
C LEU A 36 -0.50 6.36 -2.02
N PHE A 37 0.10 7.19 -2.89
CA PHE A 37 -0.60 8.36 -3.44
C PHE A 37 -1.86 7.97 -4.19
N HIS A 38 -1.79 6.93 -5.02
CA HIS A 38 -2.95 6.40 -5.72
C HIS A 38 -4.07 6.03 -4.74
N ASP A 39 -3.78 5.27 -3.68
CA ASP A 39 -4.78 4.77 -2.74
C ASP A 39 -5.46 5.91 -1.97
N VAL A 40 -4.68 6.88 -1.50
CA VAL A 40 -5.19 8.04 -0.78
C VAL A 40 -6.03 8.94 -1.70
N ILE A 41 -5.54 9.21 -2.91
CA ILE A 41 -6.26 10.05 -3.88
C ILE A 41 -7.58 9.40 -4.30
N LEU A 42 -7.60 8.11 -4.58
CA LEU A 42 -8.83 7.41 -4.94
C LEU A 42 -9.83 7.39 -3.78
N THR A 43 -9.38 7.14 -2.56
CA THR A 43 -10.26 7.16 -1.39
C THR A 43 -10.88 8.53 -1.17
N ILE A 44 -10.07 9.60 -1.19
CA ILE A 44 -10.56 10.99 -1.06
C ILE A 44 -11.45 11.36 -2.26
N GLY A 45 -11.08 10.95 -3.46
CA GLY A 45 -11.84 11.20 -4.68
C GLY A 45 -13.25 10.60 -4.62
N ILE A 46 -13.39 9.37 -4.12
CA ILE A 46 -14.71 8.74 -3.92
C ILE A 46 -15.53 9.50 -2.86
N PHE A 47 -14.91 9.87 -1.74
CA PHE A 47 -15.60 10.65 -0.71
C PHE A 47 -16.09 12.00 -1.24
N SER A 48 -15.28 12.67 -2.06
CA SER A 48 -15.65 13.91 -2.74
C SER A 48 -16.79 13.70 -3.74
N LEU A 49 -16.71 12.64 -4.55
CA LEU A 49 -17.73 12.33 -5.56
C LEU A 49 -19.11 12.09 -4.95
N PHE A 50 -19.16 11.41 -3.82
CA PHE A 50 -20.41 11.14 -3.10
C PHE A 50 -20.77 12.20 -2.06
N SER A 51 -20.04 13.35 -2.03
CA SER A 51 -20.24 14.45 -1.09
C SER A 51 -20.28 14.00 0.38
N ILE A 52 -19.46 13.01 0.73
CA ILE A 52 -19.34 12.52 2.10
C ILE A 52 -18.44 13.47 2.88
N GLU A 53 -18.96 14.03 3.99
CA GLU A 53 -18.21 14.96 4.82
C GLU A 53 -16.99 14.31 5.48
N ILE A 54 -15.81 14.91 5.27
CA ILE A 54 -14.57 14.45 5.88
C ILE A 54 -14.50 14.92 7.33
N ASN A 55 -14.64 14.00 8.25
CA ASN A 55 -14.51 14.21 9.69
C ASN A 55 -13.21 13.61 10.23
N LEU A 56 -12.96 13.74 11.54
CA LEU A 56 -11.75 13.23 12.19
C LEU A 56 -11.60 11.71 12.07
N SER A 57 -12.71 10.97 12.10
CA SER A 57 -12.69 9.50 11.95
C SER A 57 -12.20 9.07 10.56
N ILE A 58 -12.59 9.82 9.51
CA ILE A 58 -12.12 9.56 8.14
C ILE A 58 -10.65 9.92 8.00
N VAL A 59 -10.18 10.99 8.63
CA VAL A 59 -8.74 11.32 8.68
C VAL A 59 -7.95 10.19 9.35
N ALA A 60 -8.45 9.65 10.47
CA ALA A 60 -7.85 8.48 11.11
C ALA A 60 -7.84 7.23 10.21
N ALA A 61 -8.93 7.00 9.45
CA ALA A 61 -8.99 5.93 8.46
C ALA A 61 -7.93 6.11 7.37
N LEU A 62 -7.77 7.32 6.81
CA LEU A 62 -6.75 7.60 5.79
C LEU A 62 -5.33 7.31 6.29
N LEU A 63 -5.02 7.67 7.54
CA LEU A 63 -3.74 7.35 8.17
C LEU A 63 -3.55 5.83 8.32
N THR A 64 -4.61 5.13 8.66
CA THR A 64 -4.60 3.66 8.80
C THR A 64 -4.44 2.98 7.44
N ILE A 65 -5.07 3.49 6.38
CA ILE A 65 -4.94 3.00 4.99
C ILE A 65 -3.48 3.05 4.54
N VAL A 66 -2.77 4.14 4.83
CA VAL A 66 -1.35 4.28 4.50
C VAL A 66 -0.53 3.13 5.08
N GLY A 67 -0.74 2.78 6.36
CA GLY A 67 -0.05 1.66 7.00
C GLY A 67 -0.49 0.30 6.45
N TYR A 68 -1.80 0.14 6.18
CA TYR A 68 -2.35 -1.12 5.68
C TYR A 68 -1.87 -1.43 4.25
N SER A 69 -1.96 -0.47 3.33
CA SER A 69 -1.52 -0.62 1.94
C SER A 69 -0.02 -0.96 1.86
N MET A 70 0.78 -0.32 2.72
CA MET A 70 2.22 -0.61 2.80
C MET A 70 2.54 -2.03 3.21
N ASN A 71 1.72 -2.65 4.05
CA ASN A 71 1.99 -4.02 4.52
C ASN A 71 2.09 -5.02 3.36
N ASP A 72 1.15 -4.98 2.42
CA ASP A 72 1.16 -5.87 1.26
C ASP A 72 2.30 -5.53 0.29
N THR A 73 2.53 -4.24 0.04
CA THR A 73 3.62 -3.76 -0.82
C THR A 73 4.99 -4.22 -0.29
N VAL A 74 5.26 -4.08 1.00
CA VAL A 74 6.52 -4.50 1.63
C VAL A 74 6.73 -6.01 1.50
N VAL A 75 5.68 -6.81 1.71
CA VAL A 75 5.76 -8.28 1.59
C VAL A 75 6.13 -8.72 0.18
N ILE A 76 5.49 -8.11 -0.83
CA ILE A 76 5.81 -8.43 -2.24
C ILE A 76 7.23 -7.97 -2.58
N PHE A 77 7.63 -6.77 -2.13
CA PHE A 77 8.97 -6.23 -2.38
C PHE A 77 10.06 -7.07 -1.73
N ASP A 78 9.88 -7.52 -0.48
CA ASP A 78 10.82 -8.44 0.17
C ASP A 78 10.94 -9.76 -0.64
N ARG A 79 9.82 -10.26 -1.17
CA ARG A 79 9.83 -11.46 -2.01
C ARG A 79 10.53 -11.23 -3.35
N VAL A 80 10.30 -10.07 -3.98
CA VAL A 80 11.03 -9.68 -5.20
C VAL A 80 12.54 -9.62 -4.94
N ARG A 81 12.98 -9.01 -3.83
CA ARG A 81 14.41 -8.95 -3.46
C ARG A 81 15.00 -10.34 -3.23
N GLU A 82 14.29 -11.21 -2.55
CA GLU A 82 14.70 -12.59 -2.32
C GLU A 82 14.86 -13.34 -3.65
N ASN A 83 13.88 -13.23 -4.55
CA ASN A 83 13.89 -13.88 -5.84
C ASN A 83 14.97 -13.30 -6.77
N LEU A 84 15.26 -11.98 -6.70
CA LEU A 84 16.38 -11.37 -7.40
C LEU A 84 17.74 -11.97 -7.00
N LYS A 85 17.92 -12.35 -5.73
CA LYS A 85 19.13 -13.01 -5.24
C LYS A 85 19.22 -14.46 -5.68
N LYS A 86 18.09 -15.16 -5.83
CA LYS A 86 18.03 -16.58 -6.22
C LYS A 86 18.12 -16.80 -7.73
N HIS A 87 17.55 -15.90 -8.52
CA HIS A 87 17.35 -16.05 -9.96
C HIS A 87 18.04 -14.94 -10.76
N LEU A 88 19.36 -15.10 -10.95
CA LEU A 88 20.22 -14.07 -11.57
C LEU A 88 19.95 -13.81 -13.06
N SER A 89 19.32 -14.77 -13.76
CA SER A 89 19.11 -14.71 -15.22
C SER A 89 17.67 -14.44 -15.64
N ILE A 90 16.72 -14.40 -14.70
CA ILE A 90 15.31 -14.18 -15.01
C ILE A 90 15.06 -12.68 -15.27
N LYS A 91 14.22 -12.39 -16.28
CA LYS A 91 13.80 -11.00 -16.55
C LYS A 91 12.95 -10.47 -15.41
N ILE A 92 13.10 -9.19 -15.08
CA ILE A 92 12.38 -8.54 -13.95
C ILE A 92 10.87 -8.72 -14.05
N PHE A 93 10.28 -8.70 -15.24
CA PHE A 93 8.84 -8.91 -15.43
C PHE A 93 8.39 -10.31 -14.99
N GLU A 94 9.11 -11.35 -15.38
CA GLU A 94 8.80 -12.73 -14.98
C GLU A 94 9.05 -12.94 -13.50
N LEU A 95 10.09 -12.33 -12.96
CA LEU A 95 10.46 -12.41 -11.56
C LEU A 95 9.45 -11.70 -10.64
N THR A 96 8.94 -10.55 -11.03
CA THR A 96 7.87 -9.87 -10.28
C THR A 96 6.58 -10.66 -10.31
N ASN A 97 6.19 -11.25 -11.45
CA ASN A 97 5.05 -12.15 -11.54
C ASN A 97 5.19 -13.37 -10.63
N LEU A 98 6.38 -14.00 -10.61
CA LEU A 98 6.66 -15.11 -9.71
C LEU A 98 6.47 -14.68 -8.24
N SER A 99 7.05 -13.54 -7.86
CA SER A 99 7.00 -13.02 -6.49
C SER A 99 5.57 -12.67 -6.04
N ILE A 100 4.77 -12.09 -6.94
CA ILE A 100 3.35 -11.81 -6.69
C ILE A 100 2.60 -13.13 -6.45
N ASN A 101 2.77 -14.13 -7.31
CA ASN A 101 2.08 -15.40 -7.19
C ASN A 101 2.45 -16.13 -5.88
N GLU A 102 3.69 -16.08 -5.45
CA GLU A 102 4.15 -16.68 -4.19
C GLU A 102 3.59 -16.00 -2.95
N THR A 103 3.24 -14.72 -3.03
CA THR A 103 2.67 -13.93 -1.91
C THR A 103 1.14 -13.79 -2.01
N LEU A 104 0.54 -14.12 -3.15
CA LEU A 104 -0.87 -13.86 -3.47
C LEU A 104 -1.83 -14.47 -2.44
N SER A 105 -1.60 -15.72 -2.04
CA SER A 105 -2.47 -16.39 -1.06
C SER A 105 -2.50 -15.63 0.27
N ARG A 106 -1.36 -15.16 0.76
CA ARG A 106 -1.27 -14.35 1.97
C ARG A 106 -2.02 -13.03 1.81
N THR A 107 -1.78 -12.31 0.72
CA THR A 107 -2.41 -11.02 0.43
C THR A 107 -3.94 -11.16 0.36
N ILE A 108 -4.45 -12.19 -0.34
CA ILE A 108 -5.89 -12.43 -0.44
C ILE A 108 -6.48 -12.77 0.94
N ILE A 109 -5.87 -13.65 1.70
CA ILE A 109 -6.37 -14.05 3.03
C ILE A 109 -6.41 -12.83 3.95
N THR A 110 -5.36 -12.02 4.03
CA THR A 110 -5.32 -10.83 4.89
C THR A 110 -6.34 -9.78 4.45
N SER A 111 -6.50 -9.55 3.16
CA SER A 111 -7.48 -8.60 2.64
C SER A 111 -8.92 -9.06 2.87
N VAL A 112 -9.23 -10.34 2.63
CA VAL A 112 -10.57 -10.89 2.86
C VAL A 112 -10.95 -10.88 4.35
N THR A 113 -10.06 -11.31 5.23
CA THR A 113 -10.32 -11.31 6.68
C THR A 113 -10.54 -9.90 7.23
N THR A 114 -9.71 -8.94 6.80
CA THR A 114 -9.89 -7.53 7.17
C THR A 114 -11.18 -6.96 6.60
N MET A 115 -11.51 -7.29 5.34
CA MET A 115 -12.76 -6.87 4.70
C MET A 115 -13.99 -7.36 5.46
N LEU A 116 -14.01 -8.62 5.90
CA LEU A 116 -15.12 -9.17 6.69
C LEU A 116 -15.29 -8.43 8.02
N ALA A 117 -14.19 -8.12 8.72
CA ALA A 117 -14.25 -7.33 9.95
C ALA A 117 -14.77 -5.91 9.69
N LEU A 118 -14.29 -5.24 8.63
CA LEU A 118 -14.73 -3.90 8.27
C LEU A 118 -16.20 -3.84 7.83
N LEU A 119 -16.65 -4.83 7.07
CA LEU A 119 -18.07 -4.96 6.70
C LEU A 119 -18.96 -5.16 7.93
N SER A 120 -18.51 -5.95 8.91
CA SER A 120 -19.24 -6.11 10.17
C SER A 120 -19.35 -4.78 10.92
N ILE A 121 -18.25 -3.99 10.98
CA ILE A 121 -18.28 -2.65 11.58
C ILE A 121 -19.19 -1.70 10.78
N PHE A 122 -19.14 -1.75 9.45
CA PHE A 122 -19.97 -0.91 8.59
C PHE A 122 -21.47 -1.15 8.80
N ILE A 123 -21.87 -2.43 8.97
CA ILE A 123 -23.26 -2.83 9.12
C ILE A 123 -23.77 -2.58 10.55
N PHE A 124 -22.96 -2.93 11.56
CA PHE A 124 -23.39 -2.97 12.96
C PHE A 124 -22.79 -1.86 13.83
N GLY A 125 -21.78 -1.13 13.36
CA GLY A 125 -21.01 -0.17 14.16
C GLY A 125 -21.69 1.20 14.40
N GLY A 126 -22.86 1.42 13.84
CA GLY A 126 -23.60 2.68 13.98
C GLY A 126 -23.05 3.82 13.12
N GLU A 127 -23.73 4.98 13.14
CA GLU A 127 -23.44 6.12 12.24
C GLU A 127 -22.03 6.68 12.38
N ILE A 128 -21.48 6.69 13.60
CA ILE A 128 -20.15 7.28 13.87
C ILE A 128 -19.03 6.49 13.17
N LEU A 129 -19.18 5.17 13.07
CA LEU A 129 -18.17 4.30 12.47
C LEU A 129 -18.37 4.04 10.98
N LYS A 130 -19.50 4.42 10.40
CA LYS A 130 -19.79 4.18 8.98
C LYS A 130 -18.77 4.86 8.06
N GLY A 131 -18.46 6.14 8.29
CA GLY A 131 -17.47 6.85 7.48
C GLY A 131 -16.07 6.25 7.58
N PHE A 132 -15.65 5.90 8.81
CA PHE A 132 -14.38 5.24 9.06
C PHE A 132 -14.28 3.88 8.36
N SER A 133 -15.26 3.01 8.57
CA SER A 133 -15.26 1.65 7.99
C SER A 133 -15.37 1.69 6.47
N LEU A 134 -16.17 2.60 5.90
CA LEU A 134 -16.24 2.79 4.45
C LEU A 134 -14.89 3.21 3.87
N ALA A 135 -14.22 4.20 4.48
CA ALA A 135 -12.89 4.61 4.05
C ALA A 135 -11.91 3.45 4.09
N MET A 136 -11.90 2.68 5.18
CA MET A 136 -11.04 1.51 5.34
C MET A 136 -11.35 0.40 4.32
N ILE A 137 -12.62 0.13 4.01
CA ILE A 137 -13.03 -0.84 2.97
C ILE A 137 -12.44 -0.44 1.62
N LEU A 138 -12.59 0.82 1.23
CA LEU A 138 -12.03 1.34 -0.01
C LEU A 138 -10.49 1.26 0.01
N GLY A 139 -9.87 1.61 1.12
CA GLY A 139 -8.42 1.54 1.30
C GLY A 139 -7.86 0.12 1.20
N VAL A 140 -8.56 -0.89 1.73
CA VAL A 140 -8.16 -2.30 1.59
C VAL A 140 -8.27 -2.76 0.13
N VAL A 141 -9.35 -2.40 -0.56
CA VAL A 141 -9.53 -2.75 -1.99
C VAL A 141 -8.46 -2.09 -2.84
N PHE A 142 -8.28 -0.78 -2.71
CA PHE A 142 -7.29 -0.04 -3.51
C PHE A 142 -5.87 -0.42 -3.14
N GLY A 143 -5.55 -0.62 -1.86
CA GLY A 143 -4.22 -1.00 -1.40
C GLY A 143 -3.80 -2.38 -1.88
N THR A 144 -4.73 -3.35 -1.88
CA THR A 144 -4.48 -4.67 -2.46
C THR A 144 -4.26 -4.58 -3.97
N TYR A 145 -5.06 -3.77 -4.67
CA TYR A 145 -4.91 -3.55 -6.10
C TYR A 145 -3.57 -2.85 -6.41
N SER A 146 -3.26 -1.75 -5.73
CA SER A 146 -2.10 -0.91 -6.01
C SER A 146 -0.78 -1.62 -5.71
N SER A 147 -0.72 -2.45 -4.68
CA SER A 147 0.48 -3.23 -4.37
C SER A 147 0.85 -4.20 -5.50
N ILE A 148 -0.14 -4.77 -6.19
CA ILE A 148 0.07 -5.71 -7.30
C ILE A 148 0.27 -4.96 -8.63
N TYR A 149 -0.62 -4.01 -8.95
CA TYR A 149 -0.73 -3.43 -10.31
C TYR A 149 -0.09 -2.05 -10.47
N ILE A 150 0.42 -1.44 -9.39
CA ILE A 150 1.09 -0.14 -9.44
C ILE A 150 2.52 -0.24 -8.89
N ALA A 151 2.67 -0.69 -7.64
CA ALA A 151 3.98 -0.77 -7.01
C ALA A 151 4.95 -1.70 -7.76
N ASN A 152 4.49 -2.91 -8.12
CA ASN A 152 5.34 -3.88 -8.82
C ASN A 152 5.66 -3.53 -10.27
N PRO A 153 4.70 -3.10 -11.13
CA PRO A 153 5.02 -2.62 -12.47
C PRO A 153 6.01 -1.45 -12.49
N THR A 154 6.03 -0.61 -11.46
CA THR A 154 7.02 0.46 -11.33
C THR A 154 8.45 -0.11 -11.24
N LEU A 155 8.66 -1.25 -10.55
CA LEU A 155 9.97 -1.92 -10.52
C LEU A 155 10.40 -2.42 -11.90
N VAL A 156 9.45 -2.92 -12.69
CA VAL A 156 9.71 -3.36 -14.08
C VAL A 156 10.10 -2.16 -14.95
N TYR A 157 9.37 -1.05 -14.82
CA TYR A 157 9.66 0.18 -15.54
C TYR A 157 11.03 0.76 -15.18
N LEU A 158 11.40 0.73 -13.92
CA LEU A 158 12.70 1.18 -13.40
C LEU A 158 13.85 0.18 -13.66
N LYS A 159 13.57 -0.95 -14.35
CA LYS A 159 14.55 -1.99 -14.70
C LYS A 159 15.36 -2.48 -13.51
N VAL A 160 14.71 -2.70 -12.38
CA VAL A 160 15.34 -3.26 -11.18
C VAL A 160 16.00 -4.59 -11.53
N SER A 161 17.18 -4.84 -10.99
CA SER A 161 17.98 -6.03 -11.30
C SER A 161 18.75 -6.52 -10.06
N TYR A 162 19.35 -7.70 -10.12
CA TYR A 162 20.22 -8.21 -9.08
C TYR A 162 21.32 -7.21 -8.66
N LYS A 163 21.90 -6.50 -9.63
CA LYS A 163 22.93 -5.46 -9.36
C LYS A 163 22.43 -4.29 -8.52
N THR A 164 21.12 -4.01 -8.57
CA THR A 164 20.49 -2.96 -7.78
C THR A 164 20.49 -3.34 -6.30
N VAL A 165 20.19 -4.60 -5.99
CA VAL A 165 20.03 -5.11 -4.61
C VAL A 165 21.37 -5.42 -3.94
N VAL A 166 22.37 -5.92 -4.69
CA VAL A 166 23.66 -6.33 -4.12
C VAL A 166 24.63 -5.16 -3.91
N LYS A 167 24.41 -4.02 -4.55
CA LYS A 167 25.27 -2.83 -4.39
C LYS A 167 25.22 -2.21 -3.00
N GLU A 168 24.21 -2.51 -2.21
CA GLU A 168 24.02 -1.95 -0.86
C GLU A 168 24.56 -2.85 0.28
N GLU A 169 25.04 -4.06 -0.01
CA GLU A 169 25.66 -4.94 1.00
C GLU A 169 27.18 -4.68 1.19
N LYS A 170 27.72 -3.60 0.62
CA LYS A 170 29.07 -3.11 0.85
C LYS A 170 29.04 -1.81 1.65
#